data_fe4d8728ff5b24aaded147e7a123c2de
#
_entry.id   fe4d8728ff5b24aaded147e7a123c2de
#
_cell.length_a   1.000
_cell.length_b   1.000
_cell.length_c   1.000
_cell.angle_alpha   90.00
_cell.angle_beta   90.00
_cell.angle_gamma   90.00
#
_symmetry.space_group_name_H-M   'P 1'
#
loop_
_entity.id
_entity.type
_entity.pdbx_description
1 polymer ?
#
loop_
_entity_poly.entity_id
_entity_poly.type
_entity_poly.pdbx_seq_one_letter_code
_entity_poly.pdbx_strand_id
1 'polypeptide(L)'
;MASITRRKFLAGTGVAAGAVAAQGWFPAVLRAQAEPLRIGCPLPLTGPFAALAADMQRGAQLAQDELNGKGGIMGRKVEVLFRDDQLKPAVGAQRTKELIENEKVQFIVGGLAAHVQMAINEQTKKSNVLFISTSQSDEISAKPDTSPITFHEALNPTITSRVMGKWTCDNLGKKWWIIYADYAWGKQNNQVLQDTLKANGGTLLGSTPYPLGSAEFSAHLPKIQAAKPDVLMSVTPGADNIAFLKQARSFGMDKQMKLAQPLLWIAYLKEGGPELYQDVHGALNWYWELQDSIPTAKKFVEASMKKFNMPPGDYGAYSYSGVMEVARGVELAKSTSAEAVANALRKSPTYDHFKGKQWWRACDNKSFQDLWIMKGRGPGKAKGEWGLADIVAKVAADEKYDRTCAEKGHA
;
A
#
# COMPACT_ATOMS: atom_id res chain seq x y z
N MET A 1 64.79 -11.81 55.78
CA MET A 1 63.75 -10.91 56.30
C MET A 1 64.33 -9.51 56.40
N ALA A 2 64.12 -8.65 55.46
CA ALA A 2 64.40 -7.24 55.54
C ALA A 2 63.44 -6.49 54.65
N SER A 3 62.65 -5.64 55.30
CA SER A 3 61.64 -4.76 54.67
C SER A 3 62.34 -3.63 53.94
N ILE A 4 61.99 -3.33 52.70
CA ILE A 4 62.47 -2.20 51.95
C ILE A 4 61.33 -1.19 51.87
N THR A 5 61.56 -0.06 52.55
CA THR A 5 60.70 1.09 52.68
C THR A 5 60.66 1.98 51.41
N ARG A 6 59.51 2.53 51.14
CA ARG A 6 59.10 3.40 50.01
C ARG A 6 59.83 4.78 49.86
N ARG A 7 61.10 4.93 50.19
CA ARG A 7 61.70 6.27 50.29
C ARG A 7 63.05 6.48 49.61
N LYS A 8 63.42 5.74 48.56
CA LYS A 8 64.64 6.01 47.78
C LYS A 8 64.43 5.76 46.30
N PHE A 9 63.68 6.62 45.63
CA PHE A 9 63.76 6.72 44.19
C PHE A 9 63.36 8.14 43.71
N LEU A 10 64.12 9.12 44.19
CA LEU A 10 64.15 10.48 43.69
C LEU A 10 65.53 11.03 43.79
N ALA A 11 66.39 10.78 42.84
CA ALA A 11 67.48 11.63 42.43
C ALA A 11 68.31 10.96 41.32
N GLY A 12 68.32 11.55 40.14
CA GLY A 12 69.19 11.12 39.03
C GLY A 12 68.75 11.79 37.70
N THR A 13 69.04 13.05 37.60
CA THR A 13 69.35 13.88 36.41
C THR A 13 69.48 13.18 35.05
N GLY A 14 68.89 13.80 34.02
CA GLY A 14 69.22 13.56 32.64
C GLY A 14 68.28 14.33 31.68
N VAL A 15 68.69 15.54 31.29
CA VAL A 15 68.08 16.37 30.26
C VAL A 15 68.27 15.70 28.91
N ALA A 16 67.20 15.33 28.23
CA ALA A 16 67.18 15.11 26.80
C ALA A 16 65.88 15.69 26.23
N ALA A 17 66.00 16.77 25.48
CA ALA A 17 64.94 17.40 24.74
C ALA A 17 64.51 16.46 23.59
N GLY A 18 63.33 15.89 23.69
CA GLY A 18 62.70 15.15 22.64
C GLY A 18 61.29 15.73 22.41
N ALA A 19 61.08 16.32 21.25
CA ALA A 19 59.75 16.82 20.82
C ALA A 19 58.75 15.68 20.80
N VAL A 20 57.89 15.57 21.81
CA VAL A 20 56.73 14.71 21.80
C VAL A 20 55.63 15.44 21.05
N ALA A 21 55.38 15.03 19.81
CA ALA A 21 54.17 15.38 19.06
C ALA A 21 52.96 15.10 19.96
N ALA A 22 52.26 16.14 20.37
CA ALA A 22 50.93 16.02 21.00
C ALA A 22 49.96 15.41 19.98
N GLN A 23 49.88 14.07 19.97
CA GLN A 23 48.72 13.41 19.39
C GLN A 23 47.55 13.79 20.28
N GLY A 24 46.76 14.79 19.78
CA GLY A 24 45.50 15.17 20.39
C GLY A 24 44.58 13.95 20.44
N TRP A 25 44.45 13.39 21.62
CA TRP A 25 43.30 12.56 21.93
C TRP A 25 42.08 13.48 21.87
N PHE A 26 41.45 13.58 20.67
CA PHE A 26 40.08 14.03 20.61
C PHE A 26 39.26 12.90 21.27
N PRO A 27 38.57 13.17 22.39
CA PRO A 27 37.64 12.20 22.89
C PRO A 27 36.64 11.93 21.73
N ALA A 28 36.60 10.68 21.29
CA ALA A 28 35.53 10.25 20.40
C ALA A 28 34.22 10.58 21.14
N VAL A 29 33.59 11.68 20.77
CA VAL A 29 32.26 11.99 21.23
C VAL A 29 31.41 10.80 20.74
N LEU A 30 31.16 9.86 21.65
CA LEU A 30 30.14 8.86 21.49
C LEU A 30 28.86 9.67 21.29
N ARG A 31 28.51 9.98 20.02
CA ARG A 31 27.17 10.46 19.68
C ARG A 31 26.27 9.35 20.15
N ALA A 32 25.60 9.57 21.28
CA ALA A 32 24.47 8.73 21.66
C ALA A 32 23.61 8.56 20.40
N GLN A 33 23.50 7.33 19.91
CA GLN A 33 22.75 7.04 18.70
C GLN A 33 21.32 7.49 18.99
N ALA A 34 20.83 8.50 18.25
CA ALA A 34 19.50 9.03 18.49
C ALA A 34 18.48 7.87 18.41
N GLU A 35 17.52 7.83 19.31
CA GLU A 35 16.43 6.85 19.31
C GLU A 35 15.86 6.67 17.89
N PRO A 36 15.66 5.44 17.43
CA PRO A 36 15.14 5.19 16.08
C PRO A 36 13.78 5.87 15.90
N LEU A 37 13.50 6.28 14.68
CA LEU A 37 12.16 6.69 14.28
C LEU A 37 11.35 5.42 13.97
N ARG A 38 10.36 5.13 14.81
CA ARG A 38 9.56 3.92 14.70
C ARG A 38 8.27 4.17 13.95
N ILE A 39 7.96 3.28 13.00
CA ILE A 39 6.73 3.27 12.21
C ILE A 39 6.01 1.96 12.47
N GLY A 40 4.78 2.03 12.95
CA GLY A 40 3.94 0.84 13.16
C GLY A 40 3.19 0.46 11.89
N CYS A 41 3.16 -0.84 11.58
CA CYS A 41 2.44 -1.39 10.44
C CYS A 41 1.50 -2.52 10.89
N PRO A 42 0.26 -2.22 11.30
CA PRO A 42 -0.78 -3.23 11.51
C PRO A 42 -1.29 -3.73 10.15
N LEU A 43 -1.19 -5.05 9.91
CA LEU A 43 -1.50 -5.72 8.65
C LEU A 43 -2.12 -7.10 8.92
N PRO A 44 -2.99 -7.65 8.04
CA PRO A 44 -3.52 -9.00 8.17
C PRO A 44 -2.49 -10.04 7.70
N LEU A 45 -1.51 -10.35 8.56
CA LEU A 45 -0.41 -11.25 8.22
C LEU A 45 -0.86 -12.72 8.08
N THR A 46 -2.05 -13.02 8.59
CA THR A 46 -2.70 -14.34 8.49
C THR A 46 -4.07 -14.21 7.82
N GLY A 47 -4.61 -15.34 7.31
CA GLY A 47 -5.92 -15.40 6.67
C GLY A 47 -5.92 -15.04 5.16
N PRO A 48 -7.09 -14.71 4.59
CA PRO A 48 -7.27 -14.64 3.13
C PRO A 48 -6.49 -13.50 2.44
N PHE A 49 -5.96 -12.54 3.19
CA PHE A 49 -5.17 -11.43 2.65
C PHE A 49 -3.66 -11.55 2.93
N ALA A 50 -3.20 -12.70 3.45
CA ALA A 50 -1.80 -12.89 3.83
C ALA A 50 -0.81 -12.63 2.69
N ALA A 51 -1.14 -13.01 1.45
CA ALA A 51 -0.28 -12.77 0.28
C ALA A 51 -0.08 -11.26 0.00
N LEU A 52 -1.14 -10.45 0.11
CA LEU A 52 -1.07 -9.00 -0.03
C LEU A 52 -0.32 -8.37 1.15
N ALA A 53 -0.56 -8.83 2.38
CA ALA A 53 0.14 -8.35 3.56
C ALA A 53 1.65 -8.65 3.51
N ALA A 54 2.04 -9.81 3.00
CA ALA A 54 3.45 -10.16 2.78
C ALA A 54 4.12 -9.23 1.75
N ASP A 55 3.40 -8.84 0.70
CA ASP A 55 3.88 -7.83 -0.25
C ASP A 55 4.07 -6.47 0.41
N MET A 56 3.10 -6.03 1.24
CA MET A 56 3.20 -4.81 2.03
C MET A 56 4.40 -4.81 2.99
N GLN A 57 4.66 -5.92 3.66
CA GLN A 57 5.84 -6.06 4.53
C GLN A 57 7.13 -5.86 3.73
N ARG A 58 7.26 -6.50 2.57
CA ARG A 58 8.43 -6.33 1.70
C ARG A 58 8.63 -4.90 1.26
N GLY A 59 7.56 -4.22 0.85
CA GLY A 59 7.60 -2.81 0.45
C GLY A 59 8.08 -1.90 1.58
N ALA A 60 7.51 -2.03 2.78
CA ALA A 60 7.91 -1.25 3.95
C ALA A 60 9.37 -1.54 4.38
N GLN A 61 9.83 -2.80 4.28
CA GLN A 61 11.22 -3.17 4.54
C GLN A 61 12.19 -2.56 3.53
N LEU A 62 11.82 -2.47 2.24
CA LEU A 62 12.65 -1.81 1.22
C LEU A 62 12.78 -0.31 1.50
N ALA A 63 11.70 0.35 1.90
CA ALA A 63 11.74 1.76 2.29
C ALA A 63 12.63 1.98 3.52
N GLN A 64 12.50 1.14 4.54
CA GLN A 64 13.37 1.16 5.72
C GLN A 64 14.85 1.03 5.35
N ASP A 65 15.18 0.06 4.50
CA ASP A 65 16.57 -0.18 4.09
C ASP A 65 17.14 0.99 3.29
N GLU A 66 16.35 1.53 2.36
CA GLU A 66 16.76 2.68 1.56
C GLU A 66 17.00 3.92 2.43
N LEU A 67 16.10 4.21 3.36
CA LEU A 67 16.24 5.34 4.29
C LEU A 67 17.45 5.14 5.20
N ASN A 68 17.63 3.95 5.76
CA ASN A 68 18.76 3.65 6.62
C ASN A 68 20.11 3.66 5.88
N GLY A 69 20.11 3.25 4.60
CA GLY A 69 21.26 3.35 3.72
C GLY A 69 21.68 4.79 3.41
N LYS A 70 20.76 5.74 3.51
CA LYS A 70 20.98 7.19 3.36
C LYS A 70 21.28 7.90 4.68
N GLY A 71 21.42 7.19 5.81
CA GLY A 71 21.68 7.76 7.13
C GLY A 71 20.43 7.97 7.99
N GLY A 72 19.30 7.43 7.60
CA GLY A 72 18.02 7.55 8.31
C GLY A 72 17.27 8.86 8.01
N ILE A 73 16.29 9.17 8.84
CA ILE A 73 15.50 10.41 8.76
C ILE A 73 16.00 11.37 9.84
N MET A 74 16.48 12.55 9.47
CA MET A 74 17.09 13.51 10.39
C MET A 74 18.21 12.87 11.25
N GLY A 75 18.99 11.95 10.70
CA GLY A 75 20.06 11.23 11.39
C GLY A 75 19.60 10.11 12.33
N ARG A 76 18.32 9.82 12.40
CA ARG A 76 17.73 8.72 13.16
C ARG A 76 17.48 7.51 12.25
N LYS A 77 17.85 6.32 12.69
CA LYS A 77 17.48 5.09 11.97
C LYS A 77 15.97 4.91 11.96
N VAL A 78 15.45 4.35 10.87
CA VAL A 78 14.05 3.98 10.74
C VAL A 78 13.87 2.52 11.15
N GLU A 79 12.86 2.25 11.94
CA GLU A 79 12.46 0.90 12.37
C GLU A 79 10.97 0.71 12.06
N VAL A 80 10.64 -0.28 11.23
CA VAL A 80 9.24 -0.62 10.88
C VAL A 80 8.81 -1.84 11.67
N LEU A 81 7.74 -1.71 12.45
CA LEU A 81 7.23 -2.73 13.36
C LEU A 81 5.88 -3.28 12.86
N PHE A 82 5.85 -4.58 12.56
CA PHE A 82 4.65 -5.23 12.05
C PHE A 82 3.83 -5.89 13.18
N ARG A 83 2.50 -5.84 13.08
CA ARG A 83 1.56 -6.56 13.95
C ARG A 83 0.43 -7.15 13.13
N ASP A 84 0.07 -8.39 13.44
CA ASP A 84 -1.04 -9.09 12.78
C ASP A 84 -2.39 -8.59 13.31
N ASP A 85 -3.20 -7.99 12.45
CA ASP A 85 -4.55 -7.53 12.75
C ASP A 85 -5.61 -8.64 12.55
N GLN A 86 -5.21 -9.80 12.01
CA GLN A 86 -6.06 -10.96 11.76
C GLN A 86 -7.32 -10.67 10.94
N LEU A 87 -7.32 -9.58 10.17
CA LEU A 87 -8.49 -9.10 9.43
C LEU A 87 -9.70 -8.75 10.34
N LYS A 88 -9.44 -8.41 11.62
CA LYS A 88 -10.47 -8.11 12.62
C LYS A 88 -10.34 -6.70 13.17
N PRO A 89 -11.39 -5.85 13.10
CA PRO A 89 -11.32 -4.46 13.57
C PRO A 89 -10.85 -4.32 15.02
N ALA A 90 -11.38 -5.15 15.93
CA ALA A 90 -11.00 -5.11 17.34
C ALA A 90 -9.51 -5.46 17.55
N VAL A 91 -9.00 -6.45 16.82
CA VAL A 91 -7.57 -6.83 16.87
C VAL A 91 -6.71 -5.73 16.25
N GLY A 92 -7.11 -5.16 15.11
CA GLY A 92 -6.41 -4.04 14.48
C GLY A 92 -6.30 -2.83 15.41
N ALA A 93 -7.39 -2.46 16.08
CA ALA A 93 -7.38 -1.41 17.11
C ALA A 93 -6.43 -1.72 18.27
N GLN A 94 -6.49 -2.94 18.81
CA GLN A 94 -5.62 -3.38 19.89
C GLN A 94 -4.14 -3.34 19.48
N ARG A 95 -3.77 -3.89 18.32
CA ARG A 95 -2.41 -3.92 17.80
C ARG A 95 -1.87 -2.52 17.54
N THR A 96 -2.72 -1.60 17.05
CA THR A 96 -2.35 -0.20 16.87
C THR A 96 -2.08 0.48 18.22
N LYS A 97 -2.91 0.22 19.23
CA LYS A 97 -2.69 0.73 20.58
C LYS A 97 -1.39 0.21 21.18
N GLU A 98 -1.10 -1.10 21.06
CA GLU A 98 0.17 -1.71 21.50
C GLU A 98 1.39 -1.06 20.82
N LEU A 99 1.34 -0.84 19.50
CA LEU A 99 2.40 -0.16 18.76
C LEU A 99 2.65 1.26 19.29
N ILE A 100 1.59 2.01 19.58
CA ILE A 100 1.69 3.40 20.05
C ILE A 100 2.16 3.45 21.51
N GLU A 101 1.52 2.69 22.40
CA GLU A 101 1.74 2.80 23.85
C GLU A 101 2.98 2.05 24.34
N ASN A 102 3.27 0.85 23.79
CA ASN A 102 4.36 0.00 24.25
C ASN A 102 5.63 0.21 23.43
N GLU A 103 5.50 0.21 22.09
CA GLU A 103 6.66 0.34 21.17
C GLU A 103 7.02 1.80 20.87
N LYS A 104 6.18 2.77 21.30
CA LYS A 104 6.40 4.21 21.11
C LYS A 104 6.58 4.60 19.65
N VAL A 105 5.80 4.00 18.74
CA VAL A 105 5.82 4.41 17.34
C VAL A 105 5.34 5.86 17.19
N GLN A 106 5.96 6.61 16.30
CA GLN A 106 5.62 8.00 16.01
C GLN A 106 4.64 8.13 14.85
N PHE A 107 4.55 7.10 14.00
CA PHE A 107 3.71 7.06 12.81
C PHE A 107 3.09 5.69 12.62
N ILE A 108 1.92 5.63 11.99
CA ILE A 108 1.31 4.39 11.52
C ILE A 108 1.22 4.45 10.00
N VAL A 109 1.68 3.37 9.34
CA VAL A 109 1.52 3.14 7.89
C VAL A 109 0.95 1.75 7.72
N GLY A 110 -0.25 1.61 7.17
CA GLY A 110 -0.83 0.27 7.03
C GLY A 110 -2.34 0.26 6.92
N GLY A 111 -2.92 -0.80 7.49
CA GLY A 111 -4.31 -1.15 7.24
C GLY A 111 -4.49 -1.65 5.81
N LEU A 112 -5.03 -2.86 5.64
CA LEU A 112 -5.31 -3.40 4.30
C LEU A 112 -6.81 -3.46 4.04
N ALA A 113 -7.57 -3.98 4.98
CA ALA A 113 -9.00 -4.13 4.82
C ALA A 113 -9.78 -2.87 5.24
N ALA A 114 -10.75 -2.45 4.43
CA ALA A 114 -11.52 -1.23 4.63
C ALA A 114 -12.17 -1.12 6.03
N HIS A 115 -12.72 -2.21 6.55
CA HIS A 115 -13.35 -2.22 7.88
C HIS A 115 -12.34 -2.21 9.02
N VAL A 116 -11.12 -2.75 8.84
CA VAL A 116 -10.06 -2.77 9.86
C VAL A 116 -9.37 -1.43 9.95
N GLN A 117 -9.07 -0.78 8.82
CA GLN A 117 -8.41 0.53 8.82
C GLN A 117 -9.19 1.59 9.59
N MET A 118 -10.53 1.51 9.61
CA MET A 118 -11.36 2.47 10.36
C MET A 118 -11.09 2.35 11.87
N ALA A 119 -10.95 1.13 12.37
CA ALA A 119 -10.60 0.90 13.77
C ALA A 119 -9.16 1.34 14.10
N ILE A 120 -8.21 1.16 13.17
CA ILE A 120 -6.85 1.69 13.28
C ILE A 120 -6.89 3.23 13.33
N ASN A 121 -7.65 3.86 12.43
CA ASN A 121 -7.79 5.31 12.35
C ASN A 121 -8.33 5.91 13.65
N GLU A 122 -9.31 5.27 14.29
CA GLU A 122 -9.83 5.74 15.58
C GLU A 122 -8.76 5.73 16.69
N GLN A 123 -7.86 4.73 16.69
CA GLN A 123 -6.77 4.71 17.67
C GLN A 123 -5.73 5.79 17.38
N THR A 124 -5.36 6.00 16.11
CA THR A 124 -4.40 7.04 15.74
C THR A 124 -4.92 8.45 16.01
N LYS A 125 -6.21 8.71 15.76
CA LYS A 125 -6.89 9.96 16.12
C LYS A 125 -6.82 10.24 17.62
N LYS A 126 -7.19 9.24 18.46
CA LYS A 126 -7.16 9.35 19.93
C LYS A 126 -5.76 9.61 20.48
N SER A 127 -4.74 9.06 19.86
CA SER A 127 -3.35 9.15 20.32
C SER A 127 -2.55 10.26 19.64
N ASN A 128 -3.16 11.04 18.76
CA ASN A 128 -2.53 12.08 17.95
C ASN A 128 -1.28 11.57 17.19
N VAL A 129 -1.40 10.40 16.55
CA VAL A 129 -0.37 9.77 15.74
C VAL A 129 -0.76 9.87 14.26
N LEU A 130 0.12 10.40 13.41
CA LEU A 130 -0.16 10.50 11.97
C LEU A 130 -0.32 9.10 11.37
N PHE A 131 -1.39 8.93 10.61
CA PHE A 131 -1.73 7.69 9.92
C PHE A 131 -1.69 7.88 8.41
N ILE A 132 -0.88 7.08 7.73
CA ILE A 132 -0.94 6.91 6.27
C ILE A 132 -1.61 5.57 5.98
N SER A 133 -2.88 5.64 5.61
CA SER A 133 -3.68 4.46 5.26
C SER A 133 -3.32 3.96 3.88
N THR A 134 -3.11 2.66 3.78
CA THR A 134 -2.82 1.93 2.54
C THR A 134 -3.97 1.00 2.13
N SER A 135 -5.10 1.07 2.81
CA SER A 135 -6.31 0.34 2.48
C SER A 135 -7.21 1.12 1.54
N GLN A 136 -8.02 0.40 0.80
CA GLN A 136 -8.97 0.98 -0.15
C GLN A 136 -10.34 1.15 0.51
N SER A 137 -10.72 2.41 0.78
CA SER A 137 -12.02 2.79 1.31
C SER A 137 -12.34 4.22 0.94
N ASP A 138 -13.59 4.52 0.69
CA ASP A 138 -14.05 5.88 0.42
C ASP A 138 -14.23 6.70 1.72
N GLU A 139 -14.51 6.03 2.84
CA GLU A 139 -14.82 6.70 4.11
C GLU A 139 -13.60 7.29 4.79
N ILE A 140 -12.41 6.66 4.67
CA ILE A 140 -11.21 7.09 5.40
C ILE A 140 -10.84 8.56 5.10
N SER A 141 -11.18 9.06 3.94
CA SER A 141 -10.97 10.45 3.51
C SER A 141 -12.24 11.29 3.52
N ALA A 142 -13.35 10.80 4.10
CA ALA A 142 -14.61 11.50 4.25
C ALA A 142 -14.95 11.76 5.72
N LYS A 143 -15.72 12.80 6.01
CA LYS A 143 -16.25 13.03 7.37
C LYS A 143 -17.42 12.09 7.66
N PRO A 144 -17.57 11.63 8.92
CA PRO A 144 -16.81 12.03 10.11
C PRO A 144 -15.50 11.28 10.35
N ASP A 145 -15.12 10.32 9.50
CA ASP A 145 -14.07 9.36 9.78
C ASP A 145 -12.66 9.96 9.61
N THR A 146 -12.46 10.83 8.64
CA THR A 146 -11.16 11.49 8.41
C THR A 146 -10.72 12.40 9.55
N SER A 147 -9.42 12.67 9.61
CA SER A 147 -8.84 13.67 10.51
C SER A 147 -7.72 14.46 9.81
N PRO A 148 -7.29 15.60 10.36
CA PRO A 148 -6.17 16.37 9.80
C PRO A 148 -4.85 15.62 9.72
N ILE A 149 -4.69 14.53 10.49
CA ILE A 149 -3.48 13.69 10.54
C ILE A 149 -3.68 12.31 9.91
N THR A 150 -4.81 12.09 9.22
CA THR A 150 -5.08 10.87 8.44
C THR A 150 -4.86 11.15 6.97
N PHE A 151 -3.97 10.39 6.33
CA PHE A 151 -3.65 10.44 4.91
C PHE A 151 -4.07 9.13 4.26
N HIS A 152 -4.56 9.19 3.02
CA HIS A 152 -5.03 8.03 2.28
C HIS A 152 -4.19 7.82 1.02
N GLU A 153 -3.21 6.92 1.08
CA GLU A 153 -2.25 6.65 0.00
C GLU A 153 -2.83 5.72 -1.07
N ALA A 154 -3.60 4.71 -0.70
CA ALA A 154 -4.15 3.76 -1.66
C ALA A 154 -5.24 4.39 -2.55
N LEU A 155 -5.50 3.78 -3.70
CA LEU A 155 -6.71 4.05 -4.48
C LEU A 155 -7.95 3.77 -3.62
N ASN A 156 -9.07 4.38 -3.98
CA ASN A 156 -10.34 4.09 -3.33
C ASN A 156 -11.35 3.45 -4.30
N PRO A 157 -12.43 2.84 -3.80
CA PRO A 157 -13.48 2.24 -4.62
C PRO A 157 -14.08 3.19 -5.66
N THR A 158 -14.28 4.46 -5.32
CA THR A 158 -14.83 5.46 -6.25
C THR A 158 -13.90 5.68 -7.45
N ILE A 159 -12.61 5.89 -7.22
CA ILE A 159 -11.64 6.11 -8.31
C ILE A 159 -11.53 4.86 -9.19
N THR A 160 -11.29 3.70 -8.57
CA THR A 160 -11.09 2.44 -9.33
C THR A 160 -12.31 2.06 -10.13
N SER A 161 -13.50 2.16 -9.52
CA SER A 161 -14.77 1.78 -10.18
C SER A 161 -15.20 2.77 -11.26
N ARG A 162 -14.98 4.08 -11.09
CA ARG A 162 -15.25 5.07 -12.15
C ARG A 162 -14.30 4.87 -13.34
N VAL A 163 -13.02 4.69 -13.08
CA VAL A 163 -12.02 4.47 -14.14
C VAL A 163 -12.27 3.15 -14.85
N MET A 164 -12.28 2.04 -14.09
CA MET A 164 -12.45 0.72 -14.69
C MET A 164 -13.84 0.52 -15.30
N GLY A 165 -14.87 1.05 -14.65
CA GLY A 165 -16.24 0.98 -15.15
C GLY A 165 -16.42 1.69 -16.48
N LYS A 166 -15.91 2.94 -16.58
CA LYS A 166 -15.96 3.66 -17.86
C LYS A 166 -15.18 2.93 -18.96
N TRP A 167 -13.96 2.52 -18.67
CA TRP A 167 -13.13 1.80 -19.63
C TRP A 167 -13.81 0.50 -20.10
N THR A 168 -14.43 -0.24 -19.17
CA THR A 168 -15.17 -1.48 -19.47
C THR A 168 -16.37 -1.21 -20.38
N CYS A 169 -17.15 -0.16 -20.13
CA CYS A 169 -18.25 0.24 -21.01
C CYS A 169 -17.80 0.58 -22.43
N ASP A 170 -16.63 1.23 -22.55
CA ASP A 170 -16.11 1.67 -23.84
C ASP A 170 -15.44 0.53 -24.64
N ASN A 171 -14.93 -0.53 -23.96
CA ASN A 171 -14.06 -1.52 -24.61
C ASN A 171 -14.58 -2.98 -24.53
N LEU A 172 -15.38 -3.34 -23.54
CA LEU A 172 -15.75 -4.73 -23.31
C LEU A 172 -17.26 -5.01 -23.49
N GLY A 173 -18.13 -4.05 -23.17
CA GLY A 173 -19.57 -4.18 -23.30
C GLY A 173 -20.35 -3.44 -22.23
N LYS A 174 -21.66 -3.33 -22.40
CA LYS A 174 -22.54 -2.49 -21.56
C LYS A 174 -23.67 -3.24 -20.85
N LYS A 175 -23.77 -4.55 -20.98
CA LYS A 175 -24.69 -5.39 -20.22
C LYS A 175 -23.91 -6.15 -19.17
N TRP A 176 -24.08 -5.79 -17.90
CA TRP A 176 -23.22 -6.32 -16.84
C TRP A 176 -23.98 -7.15 -15.83
N TRP A 177 -23.28 -8.13 -15.28
CA TRP A 177 -23.58 -8.74 -13.99
C TRP A 177 -22.44 -8.43 -13.04
N ILE A 178 -22.76 -8.03 -11.80
CA ILE A 178 -21.77 -7.77 -10.77
C ILE A 178 -21.88 -8.85 -9.69
N ILE A 179 -20.76 -9.48 -9.30
CA ILE A 179 -20.66 -10.30 -8.09
C ILE A 179 -19.68 -9.63 -7.13
N TYR A 180 -20.04 -9.49 -5.86
CA TYR A 180 -19.24 -8.71 -4.92
C TYR A 180 -19.25 -9.29 -3.51
N ALA A 181 -18.08 -9.17 -2.80
CA ALA A 181 -17.98 -9.55 -1.40
C ALA A 181 -18.80 -8.62 -0.50
N ASP A 182 -19.58 -9.19 0.42
CA ASP A 182 -20.53 -8.46 1.27
C ASP A 182 -19.82 -7.80 2.49
N TYR A 183 -18.93 -6.85 2.22
CA TYR A 183 -18.28 -5.99 3.23
C TYR A 183 -18.05 -4.58 2.64
N ALA A 184 -17.51 -3.64 3.44
CA ALA A 184 -17.44 -2.23 3.07
C ALA A 184 -16.87 -1.97 1.66
N TRP A 185 -15.69 -2.50 1.34
CA TRP A 185 -15.06 -2.33 0.02
C TRP A 185 -15.88 -2.91 -1.13
N GLY A 186 -16.45 -4.12 -0.94
CA GLY A 186 -17.26 -4.76 -1.96
C GLY A 186 -18.54 -3.98 -2.26
N LYS A 187 -19.24 -3.53 -1.22
CA LYS A 187 -20.46 -2.69 -1.33
C LYS A 187 -20.17 -1.36 -2.01
N GLN A 188 -19.09 -0.68 -1.64
CA GLN A 188 -18.68 0.59 -2.23
C GLN A 188 -18.39 0.43 -3.74
N ASN A 189 -17.56 -0.55 -4.12
CA ASN A 189 -17.31 -0.84 -5.53
C ASN A 189 -18.57 -1.17 -6.29
N ASN A 190 -19.43 -2.05 -5.75
CA ASN A 190 -20.68 -2.42 -6.39
C ASN A 190 -21.57 -1.21 -6.67
N GLN A 191 -21.74 -0.31 -5.69
CA GLN A 191 -22.54 0.89 -5.88
C GLN A 191 -21.96 1.81 -6.96
N VAL A 192 -20.67 2.12 -6.88
CA VAL A 192 -20.02 3.03 -7.84
C VAL A 192 -19.98 2.43 -9.25
N LEU A 193 -19.79 1.10 -9.38
CA LEU A 193 -19.84 0.42 -10.68
C LEU A 193 -21.23 0.50 -11.31
N GLN A 194 -22.31 0.32 -10.54
CA GLN A 194 -23.67 0.48 -11.03
C GLN A 194 -23.94 1.91 -11.50
N ASP A 195 -23.56 2.90 -10.72
CA ASP A 195 -23.73 4.31 -11.06
C ASP A 195 -22.91 4.68 -12.31
N THR A 196 -21.69 4.18 -12.42
CA THR A 196 -20.82 4.37 -13.58
C THR A 196 -21.40 3.68 -14.83
N LEU A 197 -21.89 2.46 -14.70
CA LEU A 197 -22.54 1.73 -15.79
C LEU A 197 -23.74 2.52 -16.32
N LYS A 198 -24.62 2.96 -15.43
CA LYS A 198 -25.80 3.78 -15.76
C LYS A 198 -25.42 5.09 -16.45
N ALA A 199 -24.42 5.81 -15.92
CA ALA A 199 -23.93 7.08 -16.49
C ALA A 199 -23.34 6.91 -17.89
N ASN A 200 -22.87 5.70 -18.24
CA ASN A 200 -22.34 5.37 -19.57
C ASN A 200 -23.35 4.62 -20.49
N GLY A 201 -24.64 4.67 -20.15
CA GLY A 201 -25.71 4.09 -20.96
C GLY A 201 -25.72 2.56 -20.96
N GLY A 202 -25.20 1.93 -19.91
CA GLY A 202 -25.21 0.47 -19.76
C GLY A 202 -26.41 -0.05 -18.97
N THR A 203 -26.58 -1.37 -18.97
CA THR A 203 -27.67 -2.09 -18.32
C THR A 203 -27.12 -3.08 -17.31
N LEU A 204 -27.57 -2.97 -16.06
CA LEU A 204 -27.28 -3.97 -15.03
C LEU A 204 -28.31 -5.12 -15.15
N LEU A 205 -27.82 -6.33 -15.43
CA LEU A 205 -28.64 -7.53 -15.51
C LEU A 205 -28.85 -8.20 -14.15
N GLY A 206 -27.94 -7.95 -13.22
CA GLY A 206 -28.03 -8.41 -11.85
C GLY A 206 -26.80 -8.08 -11.02
N SER A 207 -26.99 -8.16 -9.68
CA SER A 207 -25.93 -7.98 -8.72
C SER A 207 -26.08 -9.02 -7.61
N THR A 208 -24.97 -9.67 -7.24
CA THR A 208 -24.95 -10.81 -6.30
C THR A 208 -23.95 -10.56 -5.19
N PRO A 209 -24.39 -10.34 -3.93
CA PRO A 209 -23.50 -10.36 -2.78
C PRO A 209 -23.08 -11.79 -2.43
N TYR A 210 -21.89 -11.95 -1.86
CA TYR A 210 -21.42 -13.19 -1.25
C TYR A 210 -20.62 -12.91 0.01
N PRO A 211 -20.60 -13.82 1.02
CA PRO A 211 -19.83 -13.64 2.24
C PRO A 211 -18.33 -13.60 1.97
N LEU A 212 -17.61 -12.60 2.52
CA LEU A 212 -16.14 -12.52 2.43
C LEU A 212 -15.50 -13.80 3.00
N GLY A 213 -14.50 -14.34 2.29
CA GLY A 213 -13.84 -15.60 2.63
C GLY A 213 -14.54 -16.83 2.04
N SER A 214 -15.44 -16.65 1.09
CA SER A 214 -16.11 -17.78 0.41
C SER A 214 -15.17 -18.51 -0.54
N ALA A 215 -15.18 -19.83 -0.48
CA ALA A 215 -14.48 -20.70 -1.43
C ALA A 215 -15.44 -21.29 -2.50
N GLU A 216 -16.75 -21.09 -2.36
CA GLU A 216 -17.77 -21.74 -3.19
C GLU A 216 -18.70 -20.71 -3.83
N PHE A 217 -18.81 -20.77 -5.17
CA PHE A 217 -19.55 -19.83 -6.01
C PHE A 217 -20.50 -20.50 -7.01
N SER A 218 -20.45 -21.84 -7.14
CA SER A 218 -21.19 -22.60 -8.13
C SER A 218 -22.70 -22.32 -8.13
N ALA A 219 -23.29 -22.07 -6.95
CA ALA A 219 -24.72 -21.74 -6.82
C ALA A 219 -25.13 -20.44 -7.53
N HIS A 220 -24.19 -19.50 -7.76
CA HIS A 220 -24.46 -18.21 -8.40
C HIS A 220 -24.30 -18.26 -9.92
N LEU A 221 -23.40 -19.11 -10.44
CA LEU A 221 -22.94 -19.10 -11.82
C LEU A 221 -24.04 -19.42 -12.84
N PRO A 222 -24.96 -20.41 -12.64
CA PRO A 222 -26.01 -20.71 -13.61
C PRO A 222 -26.94 -19.52 -13.86
N LYS A 223 -27.29 -18.75 -12.83
CA LYS A 223 -28.14 -17.57 -12.97
C LYS A 223 -27.43 -16.47 -13.75
N ILE A 224 -26.13 -16.25 -13.51
CA ILE A 224 -25.32 -15.29 -14.26
C ILE A 224 -25.22 -15.68 -15.72
N GLN A 225 -24.96 -16.96 -15.99
CA GLN A 225 -24.86 -17.50 -17.35
C GLN A 225 -26.18 -17.37 -18.14
N ALA A 226 -27.29 -17.65 -17.50
CA ALA A 226 -28.61 -17.51 -18.10
C ALA A 226 -28.97 -16.06 -18.48
N ALA A 227 -28.46 -15.08 -17.74
CA ALA A 227 -28.66 -13.66 -18.01
C ALA A 227 -27.84 -13.13 -19.20
N LYS A 228 -26.82 -13.87 -19.66
CA LYS A 228 -25.97 -13.55 -20.82
C LYS A 228 -25.41 -12.12 -20.78
N PRO A 229 -24.71 -11.72 -19.75
CA PRO A 229 -24.06 -10.40 -19.71
C PRO A 229 -22.94 -10.33 -20.76
N ASP A 230 -22.63 -9.12 -21.25
CA ASP A 230 -21.42 -8.87 -22.02
C ASP A 230 -20.20 -9.00 -21.11
N VAL A 231 -20.34 -8.54 -19.85
CA VAL A 231 -19.27 -8.48 -18.85
C VAL A 231 -19.75 -9.03 -17.51
N LEU A 232 -18.98 -9.93 -16.96
CA LEU A 232 -19.04 -10.32 -15.55
C LEU A 232 -18.00 -9.52 -14.77
N MET A 233 -18.49 -8.55 -14.00
CA MET A 233 -17.66 -7.71 -13.14
C MET A 233 -17.53 -8.37 -11.78
N SER A 234 -16.34 -8.87 -11.44
CA SER A 234 -16.09 -9.56 -10.17
C SER A 234 -15.37 -8.65 -9.18
N VAL A 235 -16.08 -8.28 -8.12
CA VAL A 235 -15.55 -7.52 -6.98
C VAL A 235 -15.22 -8.52 -5.87
N THR A 236 -14.27 -9.39 -6.17
CA THR A 236 -13.87 -10.52 -5.34
C THR A 236 -12.43 -10.30 -4.85
N PRO A 237 -12.19 -10.01 -3.57
CA PRO A 237 -10.84 -9.77 -3.04
C PRO A 237 -10.20 -11.07 -2.53
N GLY A 238 -8.89 -11.02 -2.36
CA GLY A 238 -8.17 -12.07 -1.66
C GLY A 238 -8.22 -13.43 -2.37
N ALA A 239 -8.16 -14.49 -1.59
CA ALA A 239 -8.25 -15.87 -2.07
C ALA A 239 -9.62 -16.18 -2.74
N ASP A 240 -10.67 -15.41 -2.38
CA ASP A 240 -12.00 -15.51 -3.00
C ASP A 240 -11.92 -15.28 -4.51
N ASN A 241 -11.03 -14.40 -4.96
CA ASN A 241 -10.85 -14.10 -6.38
C ASN A 241 -10.37 -15.32 -7.16
N ILE A 242 -9.39 -16.05 -6.61
CA ILE A 242 -8.87 -17.28 -7.23
C ILE A 242 -9.96 -18.37 -7.26
N ALA A 243 -10.67 -18.56 -6.14
CA ALA A 243 -11.75 -19.54 -6.06
C ALA A 243 -12.88 -19.22 -7.04
N PHE A 244 -13.28 -17.96 -7.12
CA PHE A 244 -14.30 -17.50 -8.06
C PHE A 244 -13.90 -17.72 -9.53
N LEU A 245 -12.70 -17.27 -9.92
CA LEU A 245 -12.22 -17.39 -11.30
C LEU A 245 -12.08 -18.86 -11.74
N LYS A 246 -11.59 -19.76 -10.85
CA LYS A 246 -11.53 -21.19 -11.12
C LYS A 246 -12.91 -21.75 -11.48
N GLN A 247 -13.92 -21.44 -10.69
CA GLN A 247 -15.28 -21.90 -10.92
C GLN A 247 -15.91 -21.23 -12.13
N ALA A 248 -15.76 -19.92 -12.32
CA ALA A 248 -16.25 -19.23 -13.50
C ALA A 248 -15.69 -19.85 -14.81
N ARG A 249 -14.40 -20.20 -14.84
CA ARG A 249 -13.79 -20.89 -15.98
C ARG A 249 -14.27 -22.33 -16.15
N SER A 250 -14.45 -23.08 -15.07
CA SER A 250 -14.98 -24.46 -15.15
C SER A 250 -16.39 -24.50 -15.71
N PHE A 251 -17.18 -23.43 -15.50
CA PHE A 251 -18.50 -23.22 -16.12
C PHE A 251 -18.41 -22.63 -17.54
N GLY A 252 -17.20 -22.38 -18.07
CA GLY A 252 -17.00 -21.84 -19.41
C GLY A 252 -17.49 -20.40 -19.59
N MET A 253 -17.57 -19.62 -18.51
CA MET A 253 -18.10 -18.25 -18.56
C MET A 253 -17.17 -17.30 -19.32
N ASP A 254 -15.86 -17.53 -19.26
CA ASP A 254 -14.84 -16.78 -20.00
C ASP A 254 -14.96 -16.90 -21.53
N LYS A 255 -15.66 -17.93 -22.02
CA LYS A 255 -15.96 -18.13 -23.45
C LYS A 255 -17.23 -17.43 -23.88
N GLN A 256 -18.08 -17.04 -22.94
CA GLN A 256 -19.41 -16.48 -23.20
C GLN A 256 -19.49 -14.98 -22.89
N MET A 257 -18.66 -14.50 -21.97
CA MET A 257 -18.64 -13.10 -21.52
C MET A 257 -17.22 -12.66 -21.16
N LYS A 258 -16.99 -11.35 -21.13
CA LYS A 258 -15.72 -10.80 -20.69
C LYS A 258 -15.63 -10.80 -19.15
N LEU A 259 -14.46 -11.15 -18.61
CA LEU A 259 -14.18 -11.09 -17.19
C LEU A 259 -13.46 -9.80 -16.86
N ALA A 260 -14.02 -9.02 -15.95
CA ALA A 260 -13.43 -7.77 -15.48
C ALA A 260 -13.56 -7.65 -13.97
N GLN A 261 -12.66 -6.88 -13.37
CA GLN A 261 -12.63 -6.60 -11.93
C GLN A 261 -12.11 -5.18 -11.68
N PRO A 262 -12.42 -4.53 -10.55
CA PRO A 262 -11.91 -3.20 -10.27
C PRO A 262 -10.38 -3.16 -10.23
N LEU A 263 -9.76 -4.21 -9.71
CA LEU A 263 -8.32 -4.32 -9.51
C LEU A 263 -7.82 -5.70 -9.94
N LEU A 264 -6.61 -5.75 -10.51
CA LEU A 264 -5.95 -6.97 -10.96
C LEU A 264 -4.65 -7.18 -10.17
N TRP A 265 -4.77 -7.68 -8.94
CA TRP A 265 -3.65 -7.79 -7.99
C TRP A 265 -2.55 -8.75 -8.46
N ILE A 266 -1.31 -8.27 -8.45
CA ILE A 266 -0.13 -9.02 -8.91
C ILE A 266 0.08 -10.30 -8.09
N ALA A 267 -0.14 -10.25 -6.78
CA ALA A 267 0.00 -11.41 -5.91
C ALA A 267 -0.90 -12.58 -6.35
N TYR A 268 -2.15 -12.28 -6.70
CA TYR A 268 -3.11 -13.31 -7.14
C TYR A 268 -2.91 -13.73 -8.60
N LEU A 269 -2.45 -12.82 -9.47
CA LEU A 269 -1.96 -13.20 -10.80
C LEU A 269 -0.87 -14.28 -10.70
N LYS A 270 0.06 -14.10 -9.77
CA LYS A 270 1.15 -15.07 -9.55
C LYS A 270 0.65 -16.38 -8.96
N GLU A 271 -0.20 -16.33 -7.95
CA GLU A 271 -0.75 -17.50 -7.27
C GLU A 271 -1.67 -18.33 -8.18
N GLY A 272 -2.57 -17.66 -8.93
CA GLY A 272 -3.53 -18.33 -9.81
C GLY A 272 -2.95 -18.74 -11.17
N GLY A 273 -1.90 -18.08 -11.60
CA GLY A 273 -1.19 -18.36 -12.84
C GLY A 273 -1.87 -17.85 -14.13
N PRO A 274 -1.15 -17.96 -15.28
CA PRO A 274 -1.60 -17.40 -16.55
C PRO A 274 -2.91 -18.01 -17.06
N GLU A 275 -3.17 -19.28 -16.81
CA GLU A 275 -4.38 -19.96 -17.25
C GLU A 275 -5.62 -19.37 -16.60
N LEU A 276 -5.52 -19.06 -15.31
CA LEU A 276 -6.64 -18.52 -14.54
C LEU A 276 -6.95 -17.06 -14.90
N TYR A 277 -5.92 -16.26 -15.16
CA TYR A 277 -6.08 -14.82 -15.38
C TYR A 277 -6.04 -14.40 -16.86
N GLN A 278 -5.93 -15.34 -17.79
CA GLN A 278 -5.97 -15.03 -19.22
C GLN A 278 -7.19 -14.16 -19.56
N ASP A 279 -6.95 -13.01 -20.23
CA ASP A 279 -7.95 -12.06 -20.67
C ASP A 279 -8.87 -11.49 -19.55
N VAL A 280 -8.51 -11.64 -18.27
CA VAL A 280 -9.15 -10.92 -17.17
C VAL A 280 -8.61 -9.48 -17.15
N HIS A 281 -9.53 -8.52 -17.12
CA HIS A 281 -9.18 -7.09 -17.10
C HIS A 281 -9.37 -6.49 -15.70
N GLY A 282 -8.51 -5.55 -15.33
CA GLY A 282 -8.61 -4.80 -14.09
C GLY A 282 -7.63 -3.64 -14.06
N ALA A 283 -7.72 -2.78 -13.06
CA ALA A 283 -6.81 -1.65 -12.91
C ALA A 283 -5.77 -1.90 -11.82
N LEU A 284 -4.64 -1.20 -11.90
CA LEU A 284 -3.61 -1.11 -10.86
C LEU A 284 -3.05 0.31 -10.83
N ASN A 285 -2.53 0.71 -9.67
CA ASN A 285 -1.72 1.92 -9.55
C ASN A 285 -0.23 1.66 -9.82
N TRP A 286 0.19 0.42 -9.77
CA TRP A 286 1.57 -0.02 -9.92
C TRP A 286 1.67 -1.39 -10.58
N TYR A 287 2.61 -1.51 -11.52
CA TYR A 287 3.06 -2.78 -12.08
C TYR A 287 4.56 -2.68 -12.34
N TRP A 288 5.32 -3.69 -12.02
CA TRP A 288 6.78 -3.63 -12.03
C TRP A 288 7.38 -3.36 -13.43
N GLU A 289 6.71 -3.74 -14.52
CA GLU A 289 7.15 -3.42 -15.90
C GLU A 289 7.08 -1.89 -16.19
N LEU A 290 6.45 -1.09 -15.33
CA LEU A 290 6.49 0.38 -15.42
C LEU A 290 7.91 0.96 -15.25
N GLN A 291 8.86 0.19 -14.71
CA GLN A 291 10.27 0.56 -14.66
C GLN A 291 10.84 0.90 -16.03
N ASP A 292 10.28 0.36 -17.13
CA ASP A 292 10.72 0.61 -18.49
C ASP A 292 10.29 1.99 -19.01
N SER A 293 9.28 2.60 -18.38
CA SER A 293 8.70 3.89 -18.77
C SER A 293 8.80 4.98 -17.70
N ILE A 294 9.01 4.62 -16.43
CA ILE A 294 9.15 5.54 -15.31
C ILE A 294 10.55 5.39 -14.70
N PRO A 295 11.48 6.33 -14.98
CA PRO A 295 12.88 6.18 -14.54
C PRO A 295 13.06 6.03 -13.03
N THR A 296 12.20 6.66 -12.23
CA THR A 296 12.23 6.57 -10.75
C THR A 296 11.78 5.22 -10.21
N ALA A 297 11.04 4.43 -11.00
CA ALA A 297 10.57 3.09 -10.64
C ALA A 297 11.69 2.05 -10.59
N LYS A 298 12.73 2.22 -11.44
CA LYS A 298 13.78 1.23 -11.64
C LYS A 298 14.51 0.86 -10.34
N LYS A 299 14.86 1.85 -9.52
CA LYS A 299 15.53 1.61 -8.24
C LYS A 299 14.71 0.73 -7.28
N PHE A 300 13.39 0.97 -7.23
CA PHE A 300 12.49 0.20 -6.37
C PHE A 300 12.42 -1.26 -6.83
N VAL A 301 12.31 -1.49 -8.15
CA VAL A 301 12.29 -2.85 -8.72
C VAL A 301 13.63 -3.56 -8.49
N GLU A 302 14.77 -2.90 -8.79
CA GLU A 302 16.10 -3.46 -8.59
C GLU A 302 16.36 -3.81 -7.11
N ALA A 303 15.95 -2.96 -6.17
CA ALA A 303 16.08 -3.23 -4.74
C ALA A 303 15.26 -4.45 -4.30
N SER A 304 14.02 -4.59 -4.81
CA SER A 304 13.17 -5.74 -4.55
C SER A 304 13.77 -7.03 -5.13
N MET A 305 14.18 -6.99 -6.38
CA MET A 305 14.83 -8.14 -7.04
C MET A 305 16.09 -8.59 -6.29
N LYS A 306 16.93 -7.65 -5.86
CA LYS A 306 18.16 -7.94 -5.12
C LYS A 306 17.87 -8.57 -3.75
N LYS A 307 16.86 -8.08 -3.02
CA LYS A 307 16.59 -8.53 -1.63
C LYS A 307 15.70 -9.76 -1.57
N PHE A 308 14.70 -9.83 -2.44
CA PHE A 308 13.63 -10.83 -2.35
C PHE A 308 13.57 -11.78 -3.56
N ASN A 309 14.39 -11.57 -4.59
CA ASN A 309 14.38 -12.29 -5.86
C ASN A 309 12.98 -12.25 -6.54
N MET A 310 12.24 -11.15 -6.35
CA MET A 310 10.93 -10.93 -6.94
C MET A 310 10.67 -9.42 -7.14
N PRO A 311 9.89 -9.02 -8.15
CA PRO A 311 9.51 -7.62 -8.30
C PRO A 311 8.51 -7.22 -7.20
N PRO A 312 8.42 -5.92 -6.87
CA PRO A 312 7.45 -5.43 -5.91
C PRO A 312 6.04 -5.47 -6.50
N GLY A 313 5.07 -5.92 -5.72
CA GLY A 313 3.66 -5.88 -6.05
C GLY A 313 3.02 -4.50 -5.79
N ASP A 314 1.75 -4.40 -6.11
CA ASP A 314 0.96 -3.18 -5.96
C ASP A 314 0.75 -2.77 -4.49
N TYR A 315 0.52 -3.73 -3.61
CA TYR A 315 0.42 -3.45 -2.16
C TYR A 315 1.79 -3.16 -1.53
N GLY A 316 2.85 -3.79 -2.01
CA GLY A 316 4.23 -3.45 -1.65
C GLY A 316 4.55 -2.00 -2.03
N ALA A 317 4.09 -1.55 -3.19
CA ALA A 317 4.24 -0.18 -3.63
C ALA A 317 3.51 0.82 -2.71
N TYR A 318 2.30 0.52 -2.22
CA TYR A 318 1.60 1.38 -1.26
C TYR A 318 2.35 1.48 0.07
N SER A 319 2.83 0.37 0.62
CA SER A 319 3.58 0.39 1.89
C SER A 319 4.92 1.10 1.76
N TYR A 320 5.66 0.83 0.68
CA TYR A 320 6.91 1.55 0.39
C TYR A 320 6.65 3.06 0.29
N SER A 321 5.64 3.47 -0.50
CA SER A 321 5.23 4.86 -0.62
C SER A 321 4.87 5.48 0.73
N GLY A 322 4.04 4.81 1.52
CA GLY A 322 3.61 5.32 2.84
C GLY A 322 4.79 5.59 3.78
N VAL A 323 5.77 4.69 3.85
CA VAL A 323 6.99 4.88 4.67
C VAL A 323 7.84 6.03 4.11
N MET A 324 8.00 6.13 2.78
CA MET A 324 8.73 7.22 2.13
C MET A 324 8.04 8.57 2.33
N GLU A 325 6.70 8.61 2.35
CA GLU A 325 5.92 9.83 2.63
C GLU A 325 6.07 10.29 4.08
N VAL A 326 6.13 9.35 5.05
CA VAL A 326 6.50 9.71 6.43
C VAL A 326 7.87 10.39 6.43
N ALA A 327 8.87 9.80 5.77
CA ALA A 327 10.22 10.36 5.70
C ALA A 327 10.21 11.76 5.08
N ARG A 328 9.57 11.91 3.92
CA ARG A 328 9.44 13.19 3.21
C ARG A 328 8.74 14.24 4.06
N GLY A 329 7.65 13.87 4.72
CA GLY A 329 6.92 14.78 5.59
C GLY A 329 7.72 15.25 6.79
N VAL A 330 8.47 14.36 7.45
CA VAL A 330 9.38 14.69 8.57
C VAL A 330 10.50 15.61 8.10
N GLU A 331 11.11 15.34 6.94
CA GLU A 331 12.17 16.18 6.38
C GLU A 331 11.67 17.58 5.99
N LEU A 332 10.50 17.69 5.40
CA LEU A 332 9.88 18.98 5.07
C LEU A 332 9.49 19.78 6.31
N ALA A 333 8.92 19.10 7.31
CA ALA A 333 8.49 19.74 8.57
C ALA A 333 9.64 20.06 9.53
N LYS A 334 10.80 19.40 9.36
CA LYS A 334 11.90 19.39 10.35
C LYS A 334 11.40 18.99 11.75
N SER A 335 10.40 18.12 11.81
CA SER A 335 9.70 17.71 13.03
C SER A 335 9.12 16.32 12.87
N THR A 336 8.90 15.62 13.98
CA THR A 336 8.13 14.36 14.05
C THR A 336 6.72 14.55 14.62
N SER A 337 6.29 15.79 14.89
CA SER A 337 4.92 16.09 15.32
C SER A 337 3.93 15.74 14.20
N ALA A 338 2.85 15.04 14.55
CA ALA A 338 1.82 14.62 13.60
C ALA A 338 1.26 15.80 12.79
N GLU A 339 0.94 16.91 13.46
CA GLU A 339 0.37 18.11 12.82
C GLU A 339 1.37 18.80 11.90
N ALA A 340 2.65 18.92 12.34
CA ALA A 340 3.68 19.57 11.54
C ALA A 340 3.94 18.77 10.25
N VAL A 341 4.05 17.44 10.37
CA VAL A 341 4.23 16.53 9.23
C VAL A 341 3.01 16.57 8.31
N ALA A 342 1.80 16.50 8.86
CA ALA A 342 0.57 16.59 8.07
C ALA A 342 0.47 17.91 7.31
N ASN A 343 0.78 19.03 7.94
CA ASN A 343 0.78 20.35 7.30
C ASN A 343 1.83 20.44 6.18
N ALA A 344 3.01 19.87 6.39
CA ALA A 344 4.07 19.85 5.39
C ALA A 344 3.70 19.02 4.16
N LEU A 345 3.12 17.83 4.36
CA LEU A 345 2.63 16.97 3.27
C LEU A 345 1.51 17.65 2.48
N ARG A 346 0.54 18.25 3.17
CA ARG A 346 -0.63 18.91 2.57
C ARG A 346 -0.26 20.12 1.71
N LYS A 347 0.78 20.85 2.11
CA LYS A 347 1.29 22.02 1.39
C LYS A 347 2.32 21.67 0.31
N SER A 348 2.75 20.41 0.23
CA SER A 348 3.75 20.02 -0.74
C SER A 348 3.16 20.05 -2.16
N PRO A 349 3.93 20.52 -3.15
CA PRO A 349 3.50 20.48 -4.54
C PRO A 349 3.42 19.05 -5.05
N THR A 350 2.82 18.87 -6.24
CA THR A 350 2.96 17.64 -7.04
C THR A 350 4.44 17.33 -7.24
N TYR A 351 4.81 16.08 -7.06
CA TYR A 351 6.19 15.61 -7.18
C TYR A 351 6.27 14.31 -7.99
N ASP A 352 7.45 14.04 -8.54
CA ASP A 352 7.72 12.80 -9.24
C ASP A 352 7.99 11.68 -8.23
N HIS A 353 7.09 10.72 -8.20
CA HIS A 353 7.16 9.53 -7.38
C HIS A 353 7.61 8.33 -8.24
N PHE A 354 8.01 7.22 -7.62
CA PHE A 354 8.35 6.00 -8.38
C PHE A 354 7.18 5.42 -9.18
N LYS A 355 5.95 5.79 -8.84
CA LYS A 355 4.71 5.44 -9.57
C LYS A 355 4.30 6.48 -10.64
N GLY A 356 5.09 7.50 -10.86
CA GLY A 356 4.75 8.68 -11.66
C GLY A 356 4.46 9.89 -10.78
N LYS A 357 3.67 10.83 -11.30
CA LYS A 357 3.31 12.02 -10.52
C LYS A 357 2.31 11.70 -9.43
N GLN A 358 2.53 12.28 -8.25
CA GLN A 358 1.66 12.15 -7.09
C GLN A 358 1.48 13.50 -6.38
N TRP A 359 0.30 13.72 -5.82
CA TRP A 359 0.01 14.84 -4.91
C TRP A 359 -1.03 14.45 -3.87
N TRP A 360 -1.06 15.20 -2.79
CA TRP A 360 -2.08 15.09 -1.75
C TRP A 360 -3.13 16.18 -1.95
N ARG A 361 -4.41 15.81 -2.10
CA ARG A 361 -5.49 16.78 -2.13
C ARG A 361 -5.67 17.40 -0.73
N ALA A 362 -5.61 18.73 -0.65
CA ALA A 362 -5.50 19.43 0.63
C ALA A 362 -6.73 19.29 1.53
N CYS A 363 -7.93 19.15 0.97
CA CYS A 363 -9.17 19.11 1.76
C CYS A 363 -9.37 17.79 2.53
N ASP A 364 -8.86 16.66 2.01
CA ASP A 364 -9.15 15.34 2.53
C ASP A 364 -7.92 14.41 2.66
N ASN A 365 -6.72 14.94 2.42
CA ASN A 365 -5.45 14.20 2.47
C ASN A 365 -5.44 12.92 1.61
N LYS A 366 -6.19 12.90 0.50
CA LYS A 366 -6.20 11.79 -0.47
C LYS A 366 -5.08 11.96 -1.47
N SER A 367 -4.29 10.90 -1.72
CA SER A 367 -3.30 10.88 -2.80
C SER A 367 -3.96 10.68 -4.15
N PHE A 368 -3.46 11.38 -5.16
CA PHE A 368 -3.81 11.16 -6.56
C PHE A 368 -2.62 10.66 -7.33
N GLN A 369 -2.82 9.61 -8.11
CA GLN A 369 -1.79 8.87 -8.83
C GLN A 369 -2.39 8.24 -10.09
N ASP A 370 -1.56 7.97 -11.09
CA ASP A 370 -2.00 7.34 -12.34
C ASP A 370 -2.55 5.93 -12.09
N LEU A 371 -3.51 5.50 -12.94
CA LEU A 371 -4.02 4.14 -13.00
C LEU A 371 -3.64 3.51 -14.33
N TRP A 372 -3.37 2.23 -14.27
CA TRP A 372 -3.03 1.42 -15.42
C TRP A 372 -4.08 0.32 -15.59
N ILE A 373 -4.71 0.28 -16.76
CA ILE A 373 -5.62 -0.81 -17.10
C ILE A 373 -4.77 -1.97 -17.57
N MET A 374 -4.99 -3.10 -16.96
CA MET A 374 -4.23 -4.31 -17.14
C MET A 374 -5.10 -5.40 -17.75
N LYS A 375 -4.46 -6.33 -18.47
CA LYS A 375 -5.07 -7.55 -18.96
C LYS A 375 -4.15 -8.74 -18.65
N GLY A 376 -4.66 -9.76 -18.00
CA GLY A 376 -3.90 -10.97 -17.72
C GLY A 376 -3.42 -11.68 -18.98
N ARG A 377 -2.13 -12.05 -19.03
CA ARG A 377 -1.51 -12.83 -20.09
C ARG A 377 -1.90 -14.29 -19.96
N GLY A 378 -2.23 -14.93 -21.07
CA GLY A 378 -2.50 -16.36 -21.12
C GLY A 378 -1.25 -17.22 -21.13
N PRO A 379 -1.40 -18.56 -21.10
CA PRO A 379 -0.32 -19.52 -21.22
C PRO A 379 0.57 -19.23 -22.43
N GLY A 380 1.88 -19.33 -22.26
CA GLY A 380 2.86 -19.06 -23.31
C GLY A 380 3.08 -17.57 -23.66
N LYS A 381 2.33 -16.65 -23.05
CA LYS A 381 2.48 -15.20 -23.25
C LYS A 381 3.12 -14.48 -22.04
N ALA A 382 3.34 -15.19 -20.95
CA ALA A 382 4.03 -14.65 -19.78
C ALA A 382 5.46 -14.26 -20.14
N LYS A 383 5.92 -13.10 -19.67
CA LYS A 383 7.31 -12.65 -19.83
C LYS A 383 8.10 -13.03 -18.58
N GLY A 384 8.68 -14.23 -18.59
CA GLY A 384 9.32 -14.82 -17.42
C GLY A 384 8.30 -15.16 -16.32
N GLU A 385 8.78 -15.25 -15.10
CA GLU A 385 7.99 -15.70 -13.94
C GLU A 385 6.94 -14.68 -13.48
N TRP A 386 7.18 -13.38 -13.69
CA TRP A 386 6.42 -12.27 -13.11
C TRP A 386 5.72 -11.38 -14.14
N GLY A 387 6.05 -11.50 -15.41
CA GLY A 387 5.40 -10.74 -16.49
C GLY A 387 4.06 -11.33 -16.88
N LEU A 388 3.07 -11.24 -16.00
CA LEU A 388 1.78 -11.96 -16.04
C LEU A 388 0.63 -11.14 -16.61
N ALA A 389 0.82 -9.84 -16.85
CA ALA A 389 -0.21 -8.96 -17.41
C ALA A 389 0.36 -7.99 -18.44
N ASP A 390 -0.48 -7.59 -19.38
CA ASP A 390 -0.21 -6.49 -20.31
C ASP A 390 -0.80 -5.18 -19.77
N ILE A 391 -0.06 -4.10 -19.90
CA ILE A 391 -0.59 -2.74 -19.72
C ILE A 391 -1.34 -2.38 -21.00
N VAL A 392 -2.66 -2.23 -20.95
CA VAL A 392 -3.49 -1.93 -22.13
C VAL A 392 -3.87 -0.47 -22.26
N ALA A 393 -3.90 0.27 -21.14
CA ALA A 393 -4.12 1.72 -21.16
C ALA A 393 -3.55 2.39 -19.90
N LYS A 394 -3.20 3.67 -20.02
CA LYS A 394 -2.93 4.57 -18.90
C LYS A 394 -4.11 5.52 -18.72
N VAL A 395 -4.56 5.70 -17.51
CA VAL A 395 -5.50 6.75 -17.10
C VAL A 395 -4.76 7.69 -16.16
N ALA A 396 -4.52 8.91 -16.63
CA ALA A 396 -3.84 9.93 -15.83
C ALA A 396 -4.63 10.26 -14.57
N ALA A 397 -3.91 10.52 -13.48
CA ALA A 397 -4.49 10.97 -12.23
C ALA A 397 -5.33 12.24 -12.45
N ASP A 398 -6.57 12.23 -11.95
CA ASP A 398 -7.47 13.37 -12.03
C ASP A 398 -8.49 13.30 -10.88
N GLU A 399 -8.70 14.41 -10.20
CA GLU A 399 -9.63 14.49 -9.08
C GLU A 399 -11.10 14.26 -9.47
N LYS A 400 -11.46 14.44 -10.76
CA LYS A 400 -12.81 14.14 -11.29
C LYS A 400 -13.24 12.68 -11.12
N TYR A 401 -12.27 11.77 -10.97
CA TYR A 401 -12.58 10.34 -10.74
C TYR A 401 -12.94 10.05 -9.27
N ASP A 402 -12.69 10.97 -8.36
CA ASP A 402 -13.08 10.83 -6.97
C ASP A 402 -14.35 11.65 -6.66
N ARG A 403 -14.90 11.47 -5.47
CA ARG A 403 -15.88 12.38 -4.88
C ARG A 403 -15.20 13.73 -4.61
N THR A 404 -15.92 14.81 -4.81
CA THR A 404 -15.45 16.17 -4.48
C THR A 404 -15.27 16.33 -2.97
N CYS A 405 -14.55 17.36 -2.56
CA CYS A 405 -14.40 17.71 -1.14
C CYS A 405 -15.77 17.90 -0.46
N ALA A 406 -16.68 18.59 -1.12
CA ALA A 406 -18.04 18.83 -0.60
C ALA A 406 -18.84 17.54 -0.43
N GLU A 407 -18.79 16.61 -1.41
CA GLU A 407 -19.44 15.29 -1.32
C GLU A 407 -18.86 14.40 -0.20
N LYS A 408 -17.64 14.68 0.24
CA LYS A 408 -16.99 14.03 1.39
C LYS A 408 -17.21 14.79 2.71
N GLY A 409 -18.00 15.85 2.72
CA GLY A 409 -18.32 16.67 3.89
C GLY A 409 -17.23 17.67 4.30
N HIS A 410 -16.26 17.94 3.42
CA HIS A 410 -15.25 18.99 3.63
C HIS A 410 -15.78 20.31 3.06
N ALA A 411 -15.51 21.41 3.78
CA ALA A 411 -15.90 22.76 3.37
C ALA A 411 -14.96 23.28 2.27
#